data_2bf1077e4bf13c4d53cb0be8ead415cf
#
_entry.id   2bf1077e4bf13c4d53cb0be8ead415cf
#
_cell.length_a   1.000
_cell.length_b   1.000
_cell.length_c   1.000
_cell.angle_alpha   90.00
_cell.angle_beta   90.00
_cell.angle_gamma   90.00
#
_symmetry.space_group_name_H-M   'P 1'
#
loop_
_entity.id
_entity.type
_entity.pdbx_description
1 polymer ?
#
loop_
_entity_poly.entity_id
_entity_poly.type
_entity_poly.pdbx_seq_one_letter_code
_entity_poly.pdbx_strand_id
1 'polypeptide(L)'
;MRGWWQEISALVLPVDCAGCGAARALLCADCRSGLSGSGAGPVRPATRRSGSTGPAGPIGLPVVHAAARYEGAVRAVVLAHKERGALPLAGPLGRALAAAVLGADGGRPGELALVPVPSARRAVRARGHDPARRIALAASARLRRAGTAARVVPVLRQRRRVEDQVGLGARQRLENLSGALEVRRGGAPLLAGVRIVLVDDVITTGATLAEAARALREAGLRVAAAAVVAAPADSFGRNRSGTRTEQKSCE
;
A
#
# COMPACT_ATOMS: atom_id res chain seq x y z
N MET A 1 -44.82 6.20 13.76
CA MET A 1 -43.56 6.76 13.26
C MET A 1 -42.37 6.57 14.23
N ARG A 2 -42.39 5.59 15.15
CA ARG A 2 -41.29 5.28 16.08
C ARG A 2 -40.50 4.01 15.69
N GLY A 3 -40.97 3.21 14.72
CA GLY A 3 -40.31 1.95 14.34
C GLY A 3 -39.11 2.09 13.39
N TRP A 4 -39.17 3.02 12.47
CA TRP A 4 -38.12 3.25 11.46
C TRP A 4 -36.77 3.66 12.07
N TRP A 5 -36.73 4.52 13.09
CA TRP A 5 -35.47 4.93 13.72
C TRP A 5 -34.82 3.80 14.54
N GLN A 6 -35.61 2.83 15.01
CA GLN A 6 -35.06 1.64 15.67
C GLN A 6 -34.51 0.63 14.68
N GLU A 7 -35.08 0.52 13.49
CA GLU A 7 -34.53 -0.33 12.42
C GLU A 7 -33.25 0.26 11.82
N ILE A 8 -33.16 1.59 11.68
CA ILE A 8 -31.94 2.27 11.24
C ILE A 8 -30.82 2.18 12.32
N SER A 9 -31.17 2.24 13.60
CA SER A 9 -30.20 2.06 14.68
C SER A 9 -29.73 0.60 14.83
N ALA A 10 -30.51 -0.38 14.40
CA ALA A 10 -30.10 -1.79 14.30
C ALA A 10 -29.17 -2.04 13.11
N LEU A 11 -29.16 -1.18 12.09
CA LEU A 11 -28.18 -1.18 11.00
C LEU A 11 -26.82 -0.57 11.43
N VAL A 12 -26.76 0.14 12.55
CA VAL A 12 -25.53 0.50 13.27
C VAL A 12 -25.22 -0.62 14.27
N LEU A 13 -25.17 -1.88 13.78
CA LEU A 13 -24.61 -2.98 14.55
C LEU A 13 -23.24 -2.55 15.11
N PRO A 14 -22.92 -2.91 16.37
CA PRO A 14 -21.61 -2.69 16.90
C PRO A 14 -20.63 -3.39 15.94
N VAL A 15 -19.94 -2.57 15.16
CA VAL A 15 -19.01 -3.07 14.15
C VAL A 15 -17.86 -3.68 14.90
N ASP A 16 -17.68 -4.97 14.75
CA ASP A 16 -16.53 -5.66 15.33
C ASP A 16 -15.25 -5.16 14.67
N CYS A 17 -14.17 -5.14 15.43
CA CYS A 17 -12.88 -4.69 14.95
C CYS A 17 -12.46 -5.49 13.71
N ALA A 18 -12.26 -4.80 12.59
CA ALA A 18 -11.86 -5.41 11.33
C ALA A 18 -10.52 -6.16 11.40
N GLY A 19 -9.72 -5.92 12.45
CA GLY A 19 -8.45 -6.58 12.68
C GLY A 19 -8.54 -7.83 13.54
N CYS A 20 -9.11 -7.72 14.74
CA CYS A 20 -9.11 -8.79 15.75
C CYS A 20 -10.50 -9.28 16.15
N GLY A 21 -11.58 -8.69 15.64
CA GLY A 21 -12.94 -9.05 16.00
C GLY A 21 -13.44 -8.49 17.35
N ALA A 22 -12.68 -7.64 18.05
CA ALA A 22 -13.13 -7.03 19.30
C ALA A 22 -14.41 -6.20 19.06
N ALA A 23 -15.40 -6.36 19.92
CA ALA A 23 -16.70 -5.70 19.78
C ALA A 23 -16.62 -4.18 19.92
N ARG A 24 -17.60 -3.47 19.34
CA ARG A 24 -17.87 -2.03 19.50
C ARG A 24 -16.82 -1.08 18.91
N ALA A 25 -15.95 -1.53 18.01
CA ALA A 25 -15.00 -0.64 17.34
C ALA A 25 -14.73 -1.13 15.93
N LEU A 26 -14.88 -0.29 14.91
CA LEU A 26 -14.45 -0.60 13.55
C LEU A 26 -12.96 -0.96 13.50
N LEU A 27 -12.16 -0.36 14.37
CA LEU A 27 -10.74 -0.64 14.56
C LEU A 27 -10.35 -0.29 16.00
N CYS A 28 -10.07 -1.30 16.85
CA CYS A 28 -9.67 -1.09 18.23
C CYS A 28 -8.29 -0.41 18.34
N ALA A 29 -7.92 0.03 19.54
CA ALA A 29 -6.67 0.76 19.78
C ALA A 29 -5.44 -0.07 19.40
N ASP A 30 -5.41 -1.36 19.74
CA ASP A 30 -4.27 -2.26 19.46
C ASP A 30 -4.10 -2.49 17.95
N CYS A 31 -5.18 -2.80 17.24
CA CYS A 31 -5.11 -2.95 15.78
C CYS A 31 -4.77 -1.63 15.08
N ARG A 32 -5.16 -0.49 15.65
CA ARG A 32 -4.79 0.84 15.15
C ARG A 32 -3.31 1.14 15.37
N SER A 33 -2.75 0.69 16.49
CA SER A 33 -1.31 0.86 16.77
C SER A 33 -0.44 0.08 15.77
N GLY A 34 -0.87 -1.11 15.35
CA GLY A 34 -0.24 -1.88 14.28
C GLY A 34 -0.21 -1.17 12.91
N LEU A 35 -1.08 -0.15 12.72
CA LEU A 35 -1.14 0.71 11.54
C LEU A 35 -0.61 2.14 11.82
N SER A 36 0.12 2.34 12.91
CA SER A 36 0.71 3.66 13.25
C SER A 36 1.79 4.10 12.27
N GLY A 37 2.45 3.15 11.62
CA GLY A 37 3.61 3.38 10.77
C GLY A 37 4.92 3.47 11.56
N SER A 38 4.93 3.14 12.86
CA SER A 38 6.16 3.12 13.69
C SER A 38 7.20 2.12 13.17
N GLY A 39 6.76 1.08 12.44
CA GLY A 39 7.64 0.12 11.78
C GLY A 39 7.92 0.44 10.31
N ALA A 40 7.59 1.65 9.84
CA ALA A 40 7.79 2.01 8.44
C ALA A 40 9.27 1.98 8.06
N GLY A 41 9.58 1.30 6.97
CA GLY A 41 10.95 1.16 6.51
C GLY A 41 11.04 0.57 5.10
N PRO A 42 12.27 0.54 4.55
CA PRO A 42 12.50 -0.05 3.24
C PRO A 42 12.27 -1.55 3.28
N VAL A 43 11.62 -2.06 2.23
CA VAL A 43 11.34 -3.48 2.06
C VAL A 43 11.89 -3.99 0.74
N ARG A 44 12.28 -5.26 0.74
CA ARG A 44 12.72 -5.98 -0.45
C ARG A 44 11.79 -7.16 -0.70
N PRO A 45 10.99 -7.13 -1.77
CA PRO A 45 10.14 -8.27 -2.10
C PRO A 45 10.97 -9.53 -2.29
N ALA A 46 10.57 -10.60 -1.62
CA ALA A 46 11.20 -11.89 -1.80
C ALA A 46 10.83 -12.47 -3.17
N THR A 47 11.66 -12.29 -4.16
CA THR A 47 11.62 -13.15 -5.35
C THR A 47 12.42 -14.40 -5.02
N ARG A 48 11.74 -15.50 -4.70
CA ARG A 48 12.39 -16.81 -4.60
C ARG A 48 12.96 -17.19 -5.98
N ARG A 49 14.21 -16.87 -6.20
CA ARG A 49 15.03 -17.59 -7.17
C ARG A 49 15.76 -18.69 -6.39
N SER A 50 15.35 -19.93 -6.60
CA SER A 50 16.15 -21.08 -6.21
C SER A 50 17.54 -20.89 -6.84
N GLY A 51 18.58 -20.75 -6.00
CA GLY A 51 19.98 -20.76 -6.44
C GLY A 51 20.66 -19.43 -6.74
N SER A 52 20.09 -18.24 -6.48
CA SER A 52 20.80 -16.98 -6.67
C SER A 52 21.11 -16.26 -5.34
N THR A 53 22.39 -15.92 -5.13
CA THR A 53 22.93 -15.22 -3.95
C THR A 53 22.73 -13.71 -3.95
N GLY A 54 21.85 -13.15 -4.83
CA GLY A 54 21.62 -11.71 -4.97
C GLY A 54 20.21 -11.27 -4.64
N PRO A 55 19.98 -10.00 -4.24
CA PRO A 55 18.67 -9.44 -3.99
C PRO A 55 17.96 -9.21 -5.32
N ALA A 56 17.17 -10.19 -5.78
CA ALA A 56 16.50 -10.11 -7.07
C ALA A 56 15.02 -9.73 -6.90
N GLY A 57 14.75 -8.45 -6.73
CA GLY A 57 13.45 -7.86 -7.04
C GLY A 57 13.25 -7.74 -8.56
N PRO A 58 12.03 -7.45 -9.04
CA PRO A 58 11.78 -7.18 -10.46
C PRO A 58 12.68 -6.04 -10.95
N ILE A 59 13.25 -6.19 -12.16
CA ILE A 59 14.07 -5.16 -12.78
C ILE A 59 13.26 -3.85 -12.87
N GLY A 60 13.87 -2.75 -12.43
CA GLY A 60 13.25 -1.42 -12.46
C GLY A 60 12.25 -1.13 -11.35
N LEU A 61 12.15 -2.00 -10.33
CA LEU A 61 11.41 -1.69 -9.12
C LEU A 61 12.11 -0.56 -8.36
N PRO A 62 11.43 0.57 -8.05
CA PRO A 62 12.01 1.60 -7.19
C PRO A 62 12.20 1.09 -5.76
N VAL A 63 12.94 1.83 -4.94
CA VAL A 63 12.99 1.55 -3.49
C VAL A 63 11.58 1.62 -2.94
N VAL A 64 11.15 0.57 -2.24
CA VAL A 64 9.81 0.45 -1.68
C VAL A 64 9.89 0.58 -0.16
N HIS A 65 9.01 1.41 0.40
CA HIS A 65 8.79 1.50 1.84
C HIS A 65 7.43 0.93 2.21
N ALA A 66 7.36 0.14 3.27
CA ALA A 66 6.11 -0.37 3.81
C ALA A 66 5.93 0.12 5.26
N ALA A 67 4.68 0.39 5.64
CA ALA A 67 4.37 0.86 6.98
C ALA A 67 4.26 -0.28 8.00
N ALA A 68 3.84 -1.46 7.58
CA ALA A 68 3.55 -2.58 8.47
C ALA A 68 3.80 -3.93 7.80
N ARG A 69 3.87 -4.98 8.62
CA ARG A 69 3.91 -6.36 8.14
C ARG A 69 2.51 -6.81 7.71
N TYR A 70 2.41 -7.51 6.57
CA TYR A 70 1.15 -8.03 6.04
C TYR A 70 0.78 -9.36 6.72
N GLU A 71 0.44 -9.29 8.00
CA GLU A 71 0.06 -10.44 8.83
C GLU A 71 -0.99 -10.05 9.86
N GLY A 72 -1.63 -11.02 10.49
CA GLY A 72 -2.58 -10.84 11.59
C GLY A 72 -3.63 -9.76 11.32
N ALA A 73 -3.77 -8.84 12.24
CA ALA A 73 -4.75 -7.75 12.20
C ALA A 73 -4.55 -6.81 11.00
N VAL A 74 -3.31 -6.51 10.61
CA VAL A 74 -3.03 -5.64 9.45
C VAL A 74 -3.58 -6.27 8.16
N ARG A 75 -3.34 -7.57 7.96
CA ARG A 75 -3.89 -8.30 6.81
C ARG A 75 -5.42 -8.28 6.83
N ALA A 76 -6.04 -8.52 7.98
CA ALA A 76 -7.50 -8.51 8.12
C ALA A 76 -8.11 -7.14 7.77
N VAL A 77 -7.51 -6.05 8.23
CA VAL A 77 -7.95 -4.67 7.96
C VAL A 77 -7.79 -4.31 6.47
N VAL A 78 -6.68 -4.66 5.85
CA VAL A 78 -6.46 -4.42 4.41
C VAL A 78 -7.51 -5.17 3.59
N LEU A 79 -7.77 -6.45 3.89
CA LEU A 79 -8.79 -7.24 3.21
C LEU A 79 -10.20 -6.73 3.46
N ALA A 80 -10.52 -6.27 4.68
CA ALA A 80 -11.81 -5.66 4.98
C ALA A 80 -12.07 -4.41 4.13
N HIS A 81 -11.06 -3.54 3.98
CA HIS A 81 -11.16 -2.36 3.14
C HIS A 81 -11.24 -2.75 1.66
N LYS A 82 -10.37 -3.66 1.22
CA LYS A 82 -10.23 -4.01 -0.21
C LYS A 82 -11.41 -4.83 -0.73
N GLU A 83 -11.85 -5.84 0.01
CA GLU A 83 -12.79 -6.85 -0.51
C GLU A 83 -14.18 -6.77 0.13
N ARG A 84 -14.29 -6.26 1.35
CA ARG A 84 -15.56 -6.21 2.10
C ARG A 84 -16.18 -4.82 2.19
N GLY A 85 -15.62 -3.83 1.48
CA GLY A 85 -16.19 -2.49 1.39
C GLY A 85 -16.15 -1.69 2.70
N ALA A 86 -15.30 -2.05 3.66
CA ALA A 86 -15.14 -1.29 4.90
C ALA A 86 -14.42 0.05 4.65
N LEU A 87 -15.10 0.96 3.93
CA LEU A 87 -14.56 2.22 3.42
C LEU A 87 -13.97 3.14 4.51
N PRO A 88 -14.53 3.21 5.75
CA PRO A 88 -13.96 4.05 6.80
C PRO A 88 -12.54 3.63 7.22
N LEU A 89 -12.10 2.40 6.93
CA LEU A 89 -10.74 1.94 7.18
C LEU A 89 -9.69 2.66 6.30
N ALA A 90 -10.11 3.38 5.26
CA ALA A 90 -9.21 4.22 4.46
C ALA A 90 -8.44 5.24 5.32
N GLY A 91 -9.03 5.76 6.39
CA GLY A 91 -8.37 6.68 7.31
C GLY A 91 -7.14 6.08 8.01
N PRO A 92 -7.30 4.98 8.78
CA PRO A 92 -6.19 4.26 9.40
C PRO A 92 -5.13 3.76 8.38
N LEU A 93 -5.56 3.18 7.26
CA LEU A 93 -4.66 2.71 6.19
C LEU A 93 -3.91 3.87 5.53
N GLY A 94 -4.57 5.01 5.32
CA GLY A 94 -3.95 6.23 4.81
C GLY A 94 -2.93 6.84 5.77
N ARG A 95 -3.13 6.71 7.10
CA ARG A 95 -2.12 7.09 8.10
C ARG A 95 -0.87 6.22 7.97
N ALA A 96 -1.04 4.91 7.87
CA ALA A 96 0.06 3.98 7.66
C ALA A 96 0.79 4.30 6.35
N LEU A 97 0.06 4.47 5.24
CA LEU A 97 0.67 4.83 3.96
C LEU A 97 1.43 6.16 4.02
N ALA A 98 0.90 7.17 4.72
CA ALA A 98 1.59 8.45 4.88
C ALA A 98 2.93 8.29 5.59
N ALA A 99 3.04 7.44 6.61
CA ALA A 99 4.30 7.13 7.27
C ALA A 99 5.31 6.45 6.32
N ALA A 100 4.85 5.49 5.50
CA ALA A 100 5.70 4.87 4.49
C ALA A 100 6.17 5.87 3.42
N VAL A 101 5.30 6.80 2.99
CA VAL A 101 5.64 7.88 2.06
C VAL A 101 6.71 8.80 2.64
N LEU A 102 6.57 9.24 3.90
CA LEU A 102 7.57 10.09 4.58
C LEU A 102 8.91 9.38 4.68
N GLY A 103 8.93 8.09 5.06
CA GLY A 103 10.14 7.28 5.07
C GLY A 103 10.79 7.16 3.69
N ALA A 104 9.99 7.01 2.64
CA ALA A 104 10.47 6.90 1.26
C ALA A 104 10.98 8.24 0.70
N ASP A 105 10.37 9.35 1.11
CA ASP A 105 10.72 10.71 0.67
C ASP A 105 11.98 11.24 1.35
N GLY A 106 12.24 10.83 2.58
CA GLY A 106 13.38 11.29 3.37
C GLY A 106 13.31 12.76 3.78
N GLY A 107 12.12 13.35 3.85
CA GLY A 107 11.89 14.72 4.30
C GLY A 107 12.39 15.80 3.34
N ARG A 108 12.58 15.50 2.07
CA ARG A 108 13.06 16.46 1.07
C ARG A 108 12.03 17.56 0.83
N PRO A 109 12.43 18.83 0.62
CA PRO A 109 11.51 19.91 0.30
C PRO A 109 10.85 19.72 -1.08
N GLY A 110 9.65 20.28 -1.25
CA GLY A 110 8.89 20.29 -2.50
C GLY A 110 7.65 19.41 -2.50
N GLU A 111 6.87 19.49 -3.55
CA GLU A 111 5.59 18.80 -3.68
C GLU A 111 5.75 17.30 -4.02
N LEU A 112 4.91 16.46 -3.41
CA LEU A 112 4.79 15.03 -3.67
C LEU A 112 3.55 14.74 -4.52
N ALA A 113 3.74 14.00 -5.60
CA ALA A 113 2.66 13.37 -6.35
C ALA A 113 2.55 11.89 -5.95
N LEU A 114 1.49 11.53 -5.24
CA LEU A 114 1.15 10.15 -4.97
C LEU A 114 0.43 9.57 -6.18
N VAL A 115 1.06 8.65 -6.87
CA VAL A 115 0.50 7.97 -8.04
C VAL A 115 0.01 6.59 -7.64
N PRO A 116 -1.30 6.39 -7.46
CA PRO A 116 -1.84 5.08 -7.09
C PRO A 116 -1.74 4.11 -8.25
N VAL A 117 -1.34 2.87 -7.92
CA VAL A 117 -1.44 1.76 -8.85
C VAL A 117 -2.92 1.44 -9.09
N PRO A 118 -3.38 1.41 -10.35
CA PRO A 118 -4.79 1.20 -10.63
C PRO A 118 -5.20 -0.26 -10.41
N SER A 119 -6.30 -0.47 -9.72
CA SER A 119 -6.97 -1.77 -9.67
C SER A 119 -7.58 -2.13 -11.02
N ALA A 120 -7.77 -3.43 -11.28
CA ALA A 120 -8.47 -3.89 -12.47
C ALA A 120 -9.88 -3.29 -12.55
N ARG A 121 -10.28 -2.79 -13.73
CA ARG A 121 -11.59 -2.14 -13.93
C ARG A 121 -12.76 -3.04 -13.51
N ARG A 122 -12.66 -4.36 -13.76
CA ARG A 122 -13.66 -5.34 -13.34
C ARG A 122 -13.76 -5.39 -11.81
N ALA A 123 -12.62 -5.40 -11.12
CA ALA A 123 -12.56 -5.42 -9.67
C ALA A 123 -13.11 -4.11 -9.06
N VAL A 124 -12.79 -2.95 -9.66
CA VAL A 124 -13.35 -1.66 -9.23
C VAL A 124 -14.87 -1.62 -9.42
N ARG A 125 -15.37 -2.14 -10.56
CA ARG A 125 -16.83 -2.22 -10.80
C ARG A 125 -17.54 -3.14 -9.80
N ALA A 126 -16.94 -4.30 -9.51
CA ALA A 126 -17.51 -5.26 -8.56
C ALA A 126 -17.52 -4.74 -7.11
N ARG A 127 -16.50 -3.97 -6.71
CA ARG A 127 -16.34 -3.44 -5.35
C ARG A 127 -16.95 -2.05 -5.16
N GLY A 128 -17.25 -1.33 -6.23
CA GLY A 128 -17.73 0.06 -6.20
C GLY A 128 -16.64 1.10 -5.90
N HIS A 129 -15.38 0.71 -5.67
CA HIS A 129 -14.28 1.63 -5.35
C HIS A 129 -12.90 1.09 -5.77
N ASP A 130 -11.93 2.00 -5.89
CA ASP A 130 -10.52 1.69 -6.05
C ASP A 130 -9.81 1.83 -4.69
N PRO A 131 -9.37 0.72 -4.06
CA PRO A 131 -8.79 0.72 -2.73
C PRO A 131 -7.52 1.55 -2.63
N ALA A 132 -6.55 1.35 -3.55
CA ALA A 132 -5.28 2.06 -3.55
C ALA A 132 -5.47 3.58 -3.68
N ARG A 133 -6.35 4.01 -4.59
CA ARG A 133 -6.69 5.42 -4.76
C ARG A 133 -7.34 6.01 -3.49
N ARG A 134 -8.25 5.29 -2.86
CA ARG A 134 -8.93 5.76 -1.64
C ARG A 134 -7.95 5.91 -0.47
N ILE A 135 -7.07 4.95 -0.29
CA ILE A 135 -6.01 5.00 0.73
C ILE A 135 -5.03 6.16 0.42
N ALA A 136 -4.65 6.35 -0.84
CA ALA A 136 -3.78 7.45 -1.28
C ALA A 136 -4.38 8.83 -0.97
N LEU A 137 -5.70 9.02 -1.18
CA LEU A 137 -6.40 10.27 -0.84
C LEU A 137 -6.36 10.54 0.67
N ALA A 138 -6.59 9.53 1.50
CA ALA A 138 -6.48 9.64 2.95
C ALA A 138 -5.03 9.95 3.41
N ALA A 139 -4.03 9.31 2.78
CA ALA A 139 -2.62 9.57 3.03
C ALA A 139 -2.23 11.00 2.64
N SER A 140 -2.60 11.45 1.46
CA SER A 140 -2.34 12.83 0.99
C SER A 140 -2.95 13.87 1.94
N ALA A 141 -4.19 13.66 2.41
CA ALA A 141 -4.82 14.55 3.38
C ALA A 141 -4.05 14.55 4.72
N ARG A 142 -3.50 13.42 5.15
CA ARG A 142 -2.69 13.31 6.36
C ARG A 142 -1.35 14.04 6.21
N LEU A 143 -0.67 13.85 5.07
CA LEU A 143 0.60 14.52 4.75
C LEU A 143 0.44 16.04 4.76
N ARG A 144 -0.60 16.57 4.10
CA ARG A 144 -0.87 18.01 4.10
C ARG A 144 -1.12 18.58 5.50
N ARG A 145 -1.85 17.85 6.36
CA ARG A 145 -2.05 18.28 7.75
C ARG A 145 -0.76 18.26 8.57
N ALA A 146 0.24 17.49 8.15
CA ALA A 146 1.57 17.45 8.74
C ALA A 146 2.57 18.44 8.07
N GLY A 147 2.09 19.34 7.20
CA GLY A 147 2.92 20.35 6.53
C GLY A 147 3.62 19.88 5.24
N THR A 148 3.40 18.63 4.81
CA THR A 148 4.00 18.12 3.56
C THR A 148 3.04 18.36 2.40
N ALA A 149 3.46 19.14 1.40
CA ALA A 149 2.67 19.35 0.18
C ALA A 149 2.55 18.03 -0.59
N ALA A 150 1.34 17.48 -0.68
CA ALA A 150 1.09 16.19 -1.32
C ALA A 150 -0.27 16.17 -2.01
N ARG A 151 -0.31 15.62 -3.23
CA ARG A 151 -1.54 15.40 -3.99
C ARG A 151 -1.60 14.02 -4.61
N VAL A 152 -2.80 13.55 -4.90
CA VAL A 152 -3.00 12.27 -5.59
C VAL A 152 -3.22 12.51 -7.06
N VAL A 153 -2.41 11.87 -7.90
CA VAL A 153 -2.44 12.04 -9.36
C VAL A 153 -2.63 10.67 -10.02
N PRO A 154 -3.88 10.23 -10.28
CA PRO A 154 -4.19 8.90 -10.81
C PRO A 154 -4.02 8.86 -12.34
N VAL A 155 -2.79 8.99 -12.83
CA VAL A 155 -2.47 9.03 -14.26
C VAL A 155 -2.31 7.67 -14.90
N LEU A 156 -2.11 6.62 -14.10
CA LEU A 156 -1.97 5.26 -14.61
C LEU A 156 -3.34 4.65 -14.97
N ARG A 157 -3.37 3.87 -16.04
CA ARG A 157 -4.52 3.05 -16.42
C ARG A 157 -4.08 1.70 -16.96
N GLN A 158 -4.96 0.71 -16.91
CA GLN A 158 -4.75 -0.56 -17.60
C GLN A 158 -4.92 -0.38 -19.10
N ARG A 159 -3.90 -0.77 -19.86
CA ARG A 159 -3.87 -0.81 -21.32
C ARG A 159 -4.60 -2.04 -21.87
N ARG A 160 -4.38 -3.19 -21.22
CA ARG A 160 -5.00 -4.48 -21.59
C ARG A 160 -5.59 -5.18 -20.37
N ARG A 161 -6.41 -6.18 -20.59
CA ARG A 161 -6.87 -7.07 -19.52
C ARG A 161 -5.67 -7.86 -18.98
N VAL A 162 -5.58 -7.91 -17.67
CA VAL A 162 -4.65 -8.76 -16.93
C VAL A 162 -5.44 -9.95 -16.44
N GLU A 163 -4.94 -11.15 -16.66
CA GLU A 163 -5.54 -12.38 -16.12
C GLU A 163 -5.51 -12.38 -14.60
N ASP A 164 -6.39 -13.19 -14.01
CA ASP A 164 -6.46 -13.28 -12.56
C ASP A 164 -5.13 -13.83 -12.01
N GLN A 165 -4.57 -13.16 -11.03
CA GLN A 165 -3.25 -13.48 -10.48
C GLN A 165 -3.30 -14.56 -9.37
N VAL A 166 -4.51 -15.07 -9.07
CA VAL A 166 -4.69 -16.13 -8.09
C VAL A 166 -4.00 -17.41 -8.61
N GLY A 167 -3.10 -17.97 -7.82
CA GLY A 167 -2.36 -19.18 -8.19
C GLY A 167 -1.12 -18.97 -9.08
N LEU A 168 -0.90 -17.79 -9.65
CA LEU A 168 0.29 -17.52 -10.47
C LEU A 168 1.55 -17.39 -9.62
N GLY A 169 2.64 -18.03 -10.06
CA GLY A 169 3.98 -17.83 -9.51
C GLY A 169 4.53 -16.42 -9.77
N ALA A 170 5.60 -16.03 -9.09
CA ALA A 170 6.19 -14.69 -9.20
C ALA A 170 6.59 -14.32 -10.64
N ARG A 171 7.16 -15.25 -11.40
CA ARG A 171 7.54 -15.05 -12.81
C ARG A 171 6.31 -14.85 -13.70
N GLN A 172 5.31 -15.70 -13.56
CA GLN A 172 4.06 -15.61 -14.32
C GLN A 172 3.33 -14.28 -14.04
N ARG A 173 3.34 -13.80 -12.78
CA ARG A 173 2.80 -12.47 -12.44
C ARG A 173 3.54 -11.34 -13.13
N LEU A 174 4.86 -11.44 -13.24
CA LEU A 174 5.66 -10.45 -13.94
C LEU A 174 5.37 -10.45 -15.45
N GLU A 175 5.31 -11.62 -16.06
CA GLU A 175 5.00 -11.80 -17.48
C GLU A 175 3.55 -11.33 -17.79
N ASN A 176 2.59 -11.70 -16.94
CA ASN A 176 1.19 -11.30 -17.07
C ASN A 176 0.99 -9.76 -16.93
N LEU A 177 1.84 -9.09 -16.16
CA LEU A 177 1.74 -7.64 -15.96
C LEU A 177 2.57 -6.83 -16.94
N SER A 178 3.53 -7.41 -17.65
CA SER A 178 4.40 -6.69 -18.58
C SER A 178 3.59 -5.98 -19.67
N GLY A 179 3.76 -4.66 -19.81
CA GLY A 179 3.01 -3.81 -20.74
C GLY A 179 1.52 -3.64 -20.42
N ALA A 180 1.09 -4.02 -19.21
CA ALA A 180 -0.31 -3.95 -18.80
C ALA A 180 -0.75 -2.53 -18.37
N LEU A 181 0.20 -1.67 -17.99
CA LEU A 181 -0.08 -0.31 -17.54
C LEU A 181 0.48 0.73 -18.54
N GLU A 182 -0.20 1.86 -18.60
CA GLU A 182 0.23 3.03 -19.36
C GLU A 182 -0.18 4.32 -18.65
N VAL A 183 0.50 5.42 -18.97
CA VAL A 183 0.09 6.77 -18.55
C VAL A 183 -1.02 7.26 -19.49
N ARG A 184 -2.09 7.82 -18.92
CA ARG A 184 -3.20 8.41 -19.69
C ARG A 184 -2.69 9.57 -20.53
N ARG A 185 -3.31 9.79 -21.70
CA ARG A 185 -3.05 10.98 -22.52
C ARG A 185 -3.21 12.24 -21.66
N GLY A 186 -2.26 13.17 -21.75
CA GLY A 186 -2.24 14.38 -20.92
C GLY A 186 -1.88 14.16 -19.44
N GLY A 187 -1.53 12.92 -19.03
CA GLY A 187 -1.16 12.64 -17.66
C GLY A 187 0.26 13.07 -17.28
N ALA A 188 1.20 12.99 -18.21
CA ALA A 188 2.59 13.31 -17.93
C ALA A 188 2.81 14.80 -17.51
N PRO A 189 2.21 15.80 -18.14
CA PRO A 189 2.32 17.18 -17.70
C PRO A 189 1.86 17.45 -16.27
N LEU A 190 0.90 16.65 -15.76
CA LEU A 190 0.43 16.76 -14.38
C LEU A 190 1.49 16.36 -13.35
N LEU A 191 2.56 15.71 -13.77
CA LEU A 191 3.65 15.21 -12.94
C LEU A 191 4.97 15.95 -13.19
N ALA A 192 4.96 16.99 -14.03
CA ALA A 192 6.14 17.77 -14.32
C ALA A 192 6.60 18.55 -13.07
N GLY A 193 7.89 18.49 -12.77
CA GLY A 193 8.51 19.24 -11.68
C GLY A 193 8.18 18.77 -10.27
N VAL A 194 7.41 17.69 -10.10
CA VAL A 194 7.06 17.13 -8.78
C VAL A 194 7.72 15.78 -8.54
N ARG A 195 7.96 15.43 -7.26
CA ARG A 195 8.50 14.12 -6.91
C ARG A 195 7.38 13.08 -6.93
N ILE A 196 7.58 12.03 -7.70
CA ILE A 196 6.62 10.96 -7.90
C ILE A 196 6.89 9.82 -6.92
N VAL A 197 5.90 9.51 -6.07
CA VAL A 197 5.88 8.32 -5.23
C VAL A 197 4.75 7.41 -5.70
N LEU A 198 5.09 6.21 -6.17
CA LEU A 198 4.12 5.17 -6.48
C LEU A 198 3.51 4.66 -5.17
N VAL A 199 2.20 4.46 -5.13
CA VAL A 199 1.53 3.95 -3.93
C VAL A 199 0.57 2.81 -4.24
N ASP A 200 0.56 1.80 -3.33
CA ASP A 200 -0.35 0.65 -3.40
C ASP A 200 -0.78 0.22 -1.98
N ASP A 201 -1.73 -0.70 -1.89
CA ASP A 201 -2.17 -1.26 -0.60
C ASP A 201 -1.14 -2.26 -0.04
N VAL A 202 -0.68 -3.21 -0.84
CA VAL A 202 0.24 -4.28 -0.42
C VAL A 202 1.24 -4.60 -1.52
N ILE A 203 2.48 -4.79 -1.15
CA ILE A 203 3.47 -5.40 -2.03
C ILE A 203 3.60 -6.89 -1.73
N THR A 204 3.67 -7.71 -2.77
CA THR A 204 4.01 -9.13 -2.69
C THR A 204 5.30 -9.40 -3.46
N THR A 205 5.23 -9.59 -4.75
CA THR A 205 6.39 -9.80 -5.62
C THR A 205 7.01 -8.49 -6.14
N GLY A 206 6.31 -7.36 -6.00
CA GLY A 206 6.70 -6.07 -6.56
C GLY A 206 6.44 -5.92 -8.06
N ALA A 207 5.90 -6.95 -8.72
CA ALA A 207 5.67 -6.94 -10.17
C ALA A 207 4.77 -5.77 -10.62
N THR A 208 3.71 -5.48 -9.89
CA THR A 208 2.77 -4.38 -10.20
C THR A 208 3.45 -3.00 -10.07
N LEU A 209 4.24 -2.81 -9.01
CA LEU A 209 4.98 -1.55 -8.82
C LEU A 209 6.10 -1.38 -9.87
N ALA A 210 6.77 -2.46 -10.26
CA ALA A 210 7.78 -2.41 -11.33
C ALA A 210 7.15 -2.05 -12.68
N GLU A 211 5.99 -2.63 -12.99
CA GLU A 211 5.24 -2.31 -14.21
C GLU A 211 4.71 -0.86 -14.20
N ALA A 212 4.22 -0.38 -13.07
CA ALA A 212 3.81 1.01 -12.90
C ALA A 212 4.99 1.98 -13.09
N ALA A 213 6.15 1.64 -12.54
CA ALA A 213 7.38 2.42 -12.73
C ALA A 213 7.86 2.37 -14.20
N ARG A 214 7.72 1.23 -14.88
CA ARG A 214 8.01 1.12 -16.31
C ARG A 214 7.12 2.05 -17.13
N ALA A 215 5.81 2.00 -16.89
CA ALA A 215 4.84 2.84 -17.60
C ALA A 215 5.11 4.35 -17.43
N LEU A 216 5.51 4.78 -16.24
CA LEU A 216 5.90 6.17 -15.98
C LEU A 216 7.21 6.53 -16.70
N ARG A 217 8.21 5.65 -16.68
CA ARG A 217 9.49 5.88 -17.39
C ARG A 217 9.29 6.00 -18.91
N GLU A 218 8.43 5.18 -19.51
CA GLU A 218 8.09 5.29 -20.93
C GLU A 218 7.41 6.63 -21.28
N ALA A 219 6.72 7.23 -20.32
CA ALA A 219 6.15 8.57 -20.46
C ALA A 219 7.16 9.69 -20.12
N GLY A 220 8.47 9.38 -19.98
CA GLY A 220 9.52 10.34 -19.65
C GLY A 220 9.55 10.79 -18.18
N LEU A 221 8.86 10.08 -17.28
CA LEU A 221 8.73 10.44 -15.87
C LEU A 221 9.64 9.59 -14.97
N ARG A 222 10.27 10.22 -13.98
CA ARG A 222 11.12 9.54 -13.01
C ARG A 222 10.37 9.30 -11.70
N VAL A 223 10.31 8.03 -11.29
CA VAL A 223 9.76 7.62 -9.99
C VAL A 223 10.86 7.77 -8.94
N ALA A 224 10.60 8.53 -7.89
CA ALA A 224 11.55 8.73 -6.79
C ALA A 224 11.58 7.53 -5.84
N ALA A 225 10.41 6.98 -5.51
CA ALA A 225 10.26 5.84 -4.61
C ALA A 225 8.87 5.20 -4.77
N ALA A 226 8.63 4.12 -4.05
CA ALA A 226 7.30 3.55 -3.85
C ALA A 226 6.99 3.40 -2.37
N ALA A 227 5.70 3.48 -2.02
CA ALA A 227 5.22 3.28 -0.66
C ALA A 227 3.96 2.42 -0.64
N VAL A 228 3.87 1.51 0.32
CA VAL A 228 2.73 0.61 0.51
C VAL A 228 2.30 0.58 1.98
N VAL A 229 1.06 0.21 2.22
CA VAL A 229 0.58 0.01 3.59
C VAL A 229 1.30 -1.15 4.24
N ALA A 230 1.42 -2.28 3.53
CA ALA A 230 2.01 -3.48 4.12
C ALA A 230 2.83 -4.31 3.12
N ALA A 231 3.78 -5.07 3.67
CA ALA A 231 4.61 -6.03 2.96
C ALA A 231 4.74 -7.33 3.76
N PRO A 232 5.03 -8.48 3.12
CA PRO A 232 5.34 -9.72 3.84
C PRO A 232 6.43 -9.51 4.88
N ALA A 233 6.36 -10.22 5.99
CA ALA A 233 7.28 -10.04 7.12
C ALA A 233 8.75 -10.28 6.75
N ASP A 234 9.02 -11.23 5.86
CA ASP A 234 10.34 -11.58 5.35
C ASP A 234 10.94 -10.53 4.40
N SER A 235 10.10 -9.59 3.91
CA SER A 235 10.54 -8.46 3.07
C SER A 235 11.24 -7.35 3.85
N PHE A 236 11.02 -7.27 5.17
CA PHE A 236 11.71 -6.33 6.04
C PHE A 236 13.11 -6.87 6.35
N GLY A 237 14.15 -6.08 6.10
CA GLY A 237 15.51 -6.45 6.48
C GLY A 237 15.60 -6.78 7.97
N ARG A 238 16.36 -7.82 8.34
CA ARG A 238 16.66 -8.09 9.75
C ARG A 238 17.44 -6.89 10.30
N ASN A 239 16.84 -6.17 11.22
CA ASN A 239 17.55 -5.15 11.99
C ASN A 239 18.67 -5.84 12.77
N ARG A 240 19.93 -5.60 12.42
CA ARG A 240 21.11 -6.09 13.13
C ARG A 240 21.39 -5.27 14.41
N SER A 241 20.34 -4.85 15.10
CA SER A 241 20.46 -4.21 16.42
C SER A 241 19.65 -5.00 17.45
N GLY A 242 19.95 -6.28 17.58
CA GLY A 242 19.65 -7.07 18.76
C GLY A 242 20.90 -7.07 19.64
N THR A 243 20.99 -6.15 20.58
CA THR A 243 21.89 -6.25 21.73
C THR A 243 21.67 -7.62 22.36
N ARG A 244 22.70 -8.45 22.26
CA ARG A 244 22.81 -9.73 22.95
C ARG A 244 22.89 -9.38 24.45
N THR A 245 21.79 -9.48 25.15
CA THR A 245 21.81 -9.47 26.61
C THR A 245 22.44 -10.78 27.04
N GLU A 246 23.72 -10.73 27.42
CA GLU A 246 24.39 -11.81 28.13
C GLU A 246 23.67 -11.98 29.46
N GLN A 247 22.93 -13.11 29.59
CA GLN A 247 22.55 -13.62 30.89
C GLN A 247 23.83 -14.09 31.57
N LYS A 248 24.37 -13.26 32.47
CA LYS A 248 25.32 -13.71 33.49
C LYS A 248 24.57 -14.59 34.46
N SER A 249 24.81 -15.88 34.38
CA SER A 249 24.49 -16.82 35.47
C SER A 249 25.37 -16.43 36.66
N CYS A 250 24.75 -16.09 37.77
CA CYS A 250 25.42 -16.07 39.06
C CYS A 250 25.34 -17.48 39.66
N GLU A 251 26.49 -18.06 39.93
CA GLU A 251 26.65 -19.16 40.89
C GLU A 251 26.35 -18.67 42.32
#